data_c1b39d9c0f9c30441e2ff462349e7feb
#
_entry.id   c1b39d9c0f9c30441e2ff462349e7feb
#
_cell.length_a   1.000
_cell.length_b   1.000
_cell.length_c   1.000
_cell.angle_alpha   90.00
_cell.angle_beta   90.00
_cell.angle_gamma   90.00
#
_symmetry.space_group_name_H-M   'P 1'
#
loop_
_entity.id
_entity.type
_entity.pdbx_description
1 polymer ?
#
loop_
_entity_poly.entity_id
_entity_poly.type
_entity_poly.pdbx_seq_one_letter_code
_entity_poly.pdbx_strand_id
1 'polypeptide(L)'
;MSCLGLAYLIESETINDMDLFDLLVAKISSGYNKVMVTVEDGRNFVADAAIITVPIGVLKANLIEFEPRLPDWKVTAISDLGVGNENKIALRFDKVFWPDVELLGVVAPTSYACGYFLNLHKATGHPVLVYMAAGRFAYDLEKLSDESAANFVMLQLKKMFPDACEPVQYLVSHWGTDPNSLGCYSYDLVGKSMDVYDKLRAPLGNLFFGGEAVSLDNQGSVHGAYSAGVMAAENCQKYLWEQQGNLESFSRVSARHETLGTNFPLQISRI
;
A
#
# COMPACT_ATOMS: atom_id res chain seq x y z
N MET A 1 -6.38 4.44 6.06
CA MET A 1 -5.83 4.79 4.74
C MET A 1 -5.88 3.53 3.92
N SER A 2 -6.87 3.38 3.07
CA SER A 2 -6.90 2.29 2.09
C SER A 2 -5.82 2.61 1.06
N CYS A 3 -4.78 1.79 0.96
CA CYS A 3 -3.89 1.79 -0.20
C CYS A 3 -4.67 1.18 -1.35
N LEU A 4 -5.56 1.98 -1.96
CA LEU A 4 -6.20 1.60 -3.20
C LEU A 4 -5.12 1.44 -4.25
N GLY A 5 -5.06 0.26 -4.85
CA GLY A 5 -4.12 -0.04 -5.92
C GLY A 5 -4.44 0.80 -7.13
N LEU A 6 -3.52 1.68 -7.45
CA LEU A 6 -3.62 2.63 -8.54
C LEU A 6 -2.88 2.13 -9.77
N ALA A 7 -3.55 2.15 -10.90
CA ALA A 7 -2.88 2.24 -12.19
C ALA A 7 -2.96 3.71 -12.61
N TYR A 8 -1.82 4.41 -12.65
CA TYR A 8 -1.73 5.71 -13.29
C TYR A 8 -1.65 5.52 -14.80
N LEU A 9 -2.56 6.15 -15.52
CA LEU A 9 -2.56 6.17 -16.98
C LEU A 9 -1.95 7.49 -17.44
N ILE A 10 -0.97 7.42 -18.33
CA ILE A 10 -0.27 8.58 -18.84
C ILE A 10 -0.55 8.71 -20.33
N GLU A 11 -1.19 9.80 -20.72
CA GLU A 11 -1.35 10.22 -22.11
C GLU A 11 -0.28 11.25 -22.47
N SER A 12 0.42 11.01 -23.59
CA SER A 12 1.54 11.86 -24.05
C SER A 12 1.12 13.21 -24.63
N GLU A 13 -0.13 13.38 -25.07
CA GLU A 13 -0.60 14.58 -25.76
C GLU A 13 -1.40 15.54 -24.87
N THR A 14 -1.91 15.09 -23.75
CA THR A 14 -2.61 15.91 -22.76
C THR A 14 -2.12 15.52 -21.37
N ILE A 15 -1.65 16.50 -20.60
CA ILE A 15 -1.31 16.31 -19.17
C ILE A 15 -2.63 16.17 -18.38
N ASN A 16 -3.38 15.13 -18.68
CA ASN A 16 -4.50 14.68 -17.88
C ASN A 16 -4.11 13.33 -17.28
N ASP A 17 -3.39 13.40 -16.17
CA ASP A 17 -3.18 12.24 -15.32
C ASP A 17 -4.56 11.79 -14.82
N MET A 18 -5.04 10.66 -15.33
CA MET A 18 -6.27 10.07 -14.82
C MET A 18 -5.92 9.12 -13.69
N ASP A 19 -6.31 9.51 -12.50
CA ASP A 19 -6.24 8.69 -11.31
C ASP A 19 -7.46 7.76 -11.28
N LEU A 20 -7.20 6.44 -11.30
CA LEU A 20 -8.24 5.41 -11.17
C LEU A 20 -8.50 5.09 -9.68
N PHE A 21 -8.30 6.06 -8.81
CA PHE A 21 -8.63 5.97 -7.41
C PHE A 21 -10.13 5.62 -7.27
N ASP A 22 -10.48 4.72 -6.41
CA ASP A 22 -11.85 4.21 -6.22
C ASP A 22 -12.40 3.30 -7.34
N LEU A 23 -11.60 2.94 -8.36
CA LEU A 23 -12.03 2.00 -9.39
C LEU A 23 -11.32 0.64 -9.22
N LEU A 24 -12.11 -0.42 -9.20
CA LEU A 24 -11.57 -1.78 -9.18
C LEU A 24 -11.15 -2.19 -10.59
N VAL A 25 -9.85 -2.33 -10.80
CA VAL A 25 -9.28 -2.77 -12.07
C VAL A 25 -9.46 -4.28 -12.21
N ALA A 26 -10.12 -4.70 -13.29
CA ALA A 26 -10.35 -6.11 -13.61
C ALA A 26 -9.33 -6.65 -14.63
N LYS A 27 -8.92 -5.82 -15.61
CA LYS A 27 -8.02 -6.25 -16.69
C LYS A 27 -7.09 -5.13 -17.14
N ILE A 28 -5.85 -5.50 -17.47
CA ILE A 28 -4.85 -4.62 -18.07
C ILE A 28 -4.35 -5.29 -19.35
N SER A 29 -4.68 -4.71 -20.51
CA SER A 29 -4.22 -5.17 -21.82
C SER A 29 -3.13 -4.24 -22.33
N SER A 30 -1.92 -4.77 -22.57
CA SER A 30 -0.76 -4.04 -23.06
C SER A 30 -0.50 -4.40 -24.51
N GLY A 31 -0.67 -3.42 -25.42
CA GLY A 31 -0.34 -3.55 -26.84
C GLY A 31 0.98 -2.84 -27.17
N TYR A 32 1.30 -2.79 -28.49
CA TYR A 32 2.57 -2.21 -28.95
C TYR A 32 2.74 -0.73 -28.53
N ASN A 33 1.67 0.08 -28.61
CA ASN A 33 1.73 1.52 -28.36
C ASN A 33 0.69 2.01 -27.36
N LYS A 34 -0.17 1.16 -26.84
CA LYS A 34 -1.25 1.56 -25.93
C LYS A 34 -1.49 0.51 -24.86
N VAL A 35 -1.90 0.99 -23.71
CA VAL A 35 -2.43 0.17 -22.62
C VAL A 35 -3.91 0.45 -22.52
N MET A 36 -4.71 -0.60 -22.36
CA MET A 36 -6.12 -0.51 -22.04
C MET A 36 -6.36 -1.09 -20.65
N VAL A 37 -6.96 -0.31 -19.77
CA VAL A 37 -7.38 -0.72 -18.44
C VAL A 37 -8.88 -0.83 -18.42
N THR A 38 -9.39 -2.03 -18.08
CA THR A 38 -10.81 -2.31 -17.90
C THR A 38 -11.12 -2.41 -16.42
N VAL A 39 -12.11 -1.68 -15.94
CA VAL A 39 -12.58 -1.75 -14.56
C VAL A 39 -13.82 -2.63 -14.44
N GLU A 40 -14.16 -3.06 -13.21
CA GLU A 40 -15.26 -4.03 -12.98
C GLU A 40 -16.63 -3.57 -13.48
N ASP A 41 -16.89 -2.27 -13.55
CA ASP A 41 -18.13 -1.72 -14.10
C ASP A 41 -18.19 -1.71 -15.63
N GLY A 42 -17.14 -2.23 -16.31
CA GLY A 42 -17.06 -2.37 -17.76
C GLY A 42 -16.48 -1.15 -18.49
N ARG A 43 -16.14 -0.05 -17.80
CA ARG A 43 -15.46 1.08 -18.44
C ARG A 43 -14.06 0.70 -18.87
N ASN A 44 -13.61 1.29 -19.98
CA ASN A 44 -12.28 1.11 -20.53
C ASN A 44 -11.56 2.45 -20.58
N PHE A 45 -10.28 2.44 -20.17
CA PHE A 45 -9.38 3.59 -20.23
C PHE A 45 -8.18 3.22 -21.09
N VAL A 46 -7.80 4.10 -22.00
CA VAL A 46 -6.70 3.85 -22.93
C VAL A 46 -5.64 4.93 -22.75
N ALA A 47 -4.38 4.51 -22.63
CA ALA A 47 -3.24 5.40 -22.44
C ALA A 47 -2.00 4.90 -23.20
N ASP A 48 -0.93 5.70 -23.24
CA ASP A 48 0.35 5.30 -23.85
C ASP A 48 1.15 4.36 -22.93
N ALA A 49 1.03 4.55 -21.62
CA ALA A 49 1.69 3.72 -20.61
C ALA A 49 0.84 3.62 -19.34
N ALA A 50 1.15 2.65 -18.48
CA ALA A 50 0.55 2.51 -17.17
C ALA A 50 1.61 2.25 -16.10
N ILE A 51 1.44 2.88 -14.92
CA ILE A 51 2.23 2.59 -13.72
C ILE A 51 1.36 1.77 -12.77
N ILE A 52 1.78 0.54 -12.52
CA ILE A 52 1.08 -0.43 -11.69
C ILE A 52 1.59 -0.30 -10.25
N THR A 53 0.74 0.17 -9.35
CA THR A 53 1.06 0.37 -7.93
C THR A 53 0.15 -0.42 -6.99
N VAL A 54 -0.53 -1.43 -7.54
CA VAL A 54 -1.41 -2.30 -6.76
C VAL A 54 -0.63 -3.08 -5.70
N PRO A 55 -1.21 -3.30 -4.50
CA PRO A 55 -0.56 -4.04 -3.45
C PRO A 55 -0.14 -5.45 -3.89
N ILE A 56 0.97 -5.94 -3.32
CA ILE A 56 1.48 -7.28 -3.66
C ILE A 56 0.46 -8.39 -3.36
N GLY A 57 -0.39 -8.23 -2.36
CA GLY A 57 -1.48 -9.16 -2.07
C GLY A 57 -2.47 -9.29 -3.23
N VAL A 58 -2.81 -8.19 -3.87
CA VAL A 58 -3.70 -8.16 -5.05
C VAL A 58 -3.04 -8.85 -6.25
N LEU A 59 -1.74 -8.58 -6.50
CA LEU A 59 -1.00 -9.27 -7.57
C LEU A 59 -0.92 -10.78 -7.34
N LYS A 60 -0.70 -11.22 -6.09
CA LYS A 60 -0.68 -12.65 -5.72
C LYS A 60 -2.02 -13.35 -5.92
N ALA A 61 -3.12 -12.65 -5.65
CA ALA A 61 -4.46 -13.20 -5.79
C ALA A 61 -4.93 -13.31 -7.24
N ASN A 62 -4.17 -12.79 -8.21
CA ASN A 62 -4.53 -12.77 -9.63
C ASN A 62 -5.93 -12.18 -9.90
N LEU A 63 -6.32 -11.16 -9.14
CA LEU A 63 -7.61 -10.46 -9.31
C LEU A 63 -7.62 -9.61 -10.58
N ILE A 64 -6.46 -9.19 -11.06
CA ILE A 64 -6.29 -8.42 -12.30
C ILE A 64 -5.80 -9.35 -13.40
N GLU A 65 -6.56 -9.45 -14.49
CA GLU A 65 -6.14 -10.16 -15.69
C GLU A 65 -5.13 -9.31 -16.47
N PHE A 66 -3.95 -9.85 -16.74
CA PHE A 66 -2.95 -9.23 -17.62
C PHE A 66 -2.98 -9.89 -19.00
N GLU A 67 -3.02 -9.06 -20.07
CA GLU A 67 -2.96 -9.48 -21.45
C GLU A 67 -1.88 -8.67 -22.22
N PRO A 68 -0.80 -9.29 -22.71
CA PRO A 68 -0.45 -10.69 -22.52
C PRO A 68 -0.21 -11.03 -21.03
N ARG A 69 -0.26 -12.31 -20.69
CA ARG A 69 0.03 -12.78 -19.32
C ARG A 69 1.41 -12.32 -18.88
N LEU A 70 1.52 -12.00 -17.59
CA LEU A 70 2.83 -11.70 -16.98
C LEU A 70 3.80 -12.88 -17.23
N PRO A 71 5.05 -12.62 -17.60
CA PRO A 71 6.03 -13.67 -17.83
C PRO A 71 6.34 -14.43 -16.53
N ASP A 72 6.71 -15.71 -16.66
CA ASP A 72 6.93 -16.63 -15.54
C ASP A 72 7.90 -16.07 -14.49
N TRP A 73 8.96 -15.38 -14.93
CA TRP A 73 9.91 -14.78 -14.00
C TRP A 73 9.28 -13.67 -13.13
N LYS A 74 8.32 -12.89 -13.67
CA LYS A 74 7.57 -11.87 -12.96
C LYS A 74 6.58 -12.50 -11.98
N VAL A 75 5.85 -13.52 -12.41
CA VAL A 75 4.94 -14.30 -11.57
C VAL A 75 5.70 -14.97 -10.41
N THR A 76 6.86 -15.54 -10.70
CA THR A 76 7.73 -16.10 -9.66
C THR A 76 8.17 -15.05 -8.66
N ALA A 77 8.60 -13.87 -9.11
CA ALA A 77 8.99 -12.77 -8.21
C ALA A 77 7.83 -12.31 -7.34
N ILE A 78 6.61 -12.18 -7.88
CA ILE A 78 5.40 -11.87 -7.10
C ILE A 78 5.15 -12.95 -6.03
N SER A 79 5.33 -14.22 -6.37
CA SER A 79 5.20 -15.34 -5.42
C SER A 79 6.28 -15.33 -4.34
N ASP A 80 7.50 -14.93 -4.67
CA ASP A 80 8.69 -15.01 -3.83
C ASP A 80 8.80 -13.87 -2.78
N LEU A 81 7.99 -12.84 -2.89
CA LEU A 81 7.88 -11.81 -1.85
C LEU A 81 6.74 -12.18 -0.87
N GLY A 82 6.94 -12.01 0.43
CA GLY A 82 5.92 -12.23 1.44
C GLY A 82 4.90 -11.10 1.49
N VAL A 83 3.71 -11.38 1.98
CA VAL A 83 2.72 -10.37 2.36
C VAL A 83 2.23 -10.67 3.78
N GLY A 84 2.35 -9.68 4.67
CA GLY A 84 1.96 -9.78 6.07
C GLY A 84 0.52 -9.33 6.31
N ASN A 85 0.08 -9.53 7.54
CA ASN A 85 -1.14 -8.91 8.03
C ASN A 85 -0.88 -8.32 9.41
N GLU A 86 -1.21 -7.04 9.57
CA GLU A 86 -1.17 -6.32 10.83
C GLU A 86 -2.38 -5.40 10.90
N ASN A 87 -3.32 -5.75 11.78
CA ASN A 87 -4.53 -4.99 11.98
C ASN A 87 -4.46 -4.06 13.18
N LYS A 88 -5.19 -2.98 13.09
CA LYS A 88 -5.29 -1.95 14.09
C LYS A 88 -6.71 -1.89 14.63
N ILE A 89 -6.84 -1.96 15.94
CA ILE A 89 -8.11 -1.76 16.64
C ILE A 89 -7.97 -0.48 17.48
N ALA A 90 -8.54 0.63 16.99
CA ALA A 90 -8.52 1.90 17.67
C ALA A 90 -9.70 2.00 18.62
N LEU A 91 -9.43 2.35 19.88
CA LEU A 91 -10.41 2.57 20.93
C LEU A 91 -10.33 4.01 21.40
N ARG A 92 -11.41 4.76 21.27
CA ARG A 92 -11.54 6.12 21.78
C ARG A 92 -12.30 6.09 23.10
N PHE A 93 -11.80 6.83 24.08
CA PHE A 93 -12.37 6.94 25.42
C PHE A 93 -12.83 8.39 25.71
N ASP A 94 -13.63 8.57 26.77
CA ASP A 94 -14.00 9.91 27.24
C ASP A 94 -12.84 10.63 27.92
N LYS A 95 -11.94 9.87 28.56
CA LYS A 95 -10.79 10.39 29.31
C LYS A 95 -9.59 9.45 29.24
N VAL A 96 -8.40 9.97 29.46
CA VAL A 96 -7.18 9.19 29.63
C VAL A 96 -7.18 8.59 31.05
N PHE A 97 -6.94 7.28 31.17
CA PHE A 97 -6.79 6.56 32.44
C PHE A 97 -5.48 5.75 32.48
N TRP A 98 -4.68 5.80 31.44
CA TRP A 98 -3.39 5.12 31.31
C TRP A 98 -2.24 6.12 31.52
N PRO A 99 -1.00 5.62 31.84
CA PRO A 99 0.17 6.47 32.03
C PRO A 99 0.61 7.17 30.73
N ASP A 100 1.36 8.27 30.87
CA ASP A 100 1.92 9.03 29.74
C ASP A 100 3.17 8.32 29.15
N VAL A 101 2.93 7.18 28.52
CA VAL A 101 3.92 6.38 27.78
C VAL A 101 3.49 6.25 26.33
N GLU A 102 4.43 5.95 25.43
CA GLU A 102 4.12 5.79 24.00
C GLU A 102 3.46 4.44 23.70
N LEU A 103 3.94 3.39 24.37
CA LEU A 103 3.52 2.02 24.19
C LEU A 103 3.12 1.38 25.50
N LEU A 104 2.05 0.60 25.47
CA LEU A 104 1.57 -0.23 26.58
C LEU A 104 1.55 -1.68 26.11
N GLY A 105 2.09 -2.59 26.90
CA GLY A 105 2.13 -3.99 26.56
C GLY A 105 1.88 -4.90 27.76
N VAL A 106 1.41 -6.10 27.48
CA VAL A 106 1.21 -7.18 28.45
C VAL A 106 2.08 -8.35 28.04
N VAL A 107 2.75 -8.95 29.01
CA VAL A 107 3.41 -10.24 28.80
C VAL A 107 2.34 -11.29 28.61
N ALA A 108 2.25 -11.84 27.38
CA ALA A 108 1.30 -12.88 27.05
C ALA A 108 1.90 -14.28 27.31
N PRO A 109 1.08 -15.29 27.65
CA PRO A 109 1.54 -16.66 27.82
C PRO A 109 2.10 -17.29 26.53
N THR A 110 1.67 -16.79 25.38
CA THR A 110 2.09 -17.25 24.05
C THR A 110 2.31 -16.04 23.13
N SER A 111 3.14 -16.22 22.10
CA SER A 111 3.35 -15.19 21.06
C SER A 111 2.14 -15.00 20.15
N TYR A 112 1.19 -15.91 20.13
CA TYR A 112 0.07 -15.92 19.18
C TYR A 112 -0.83 -14.67 19.31
N ALA A 113 -1.27 -14.34 20.51
CA ALA A 113 -2.14 -13.19 20.78
C ALA A 113 -1.37 -12.05 21.49
N CYS A 114 -0.09 -11.90 21.18
CA CYS A 114 0.77 -10.87 21.74
C CYS A 114 0.61 -9.60 20.93
N GLY A 115 -0.13 -8.66 21.46
CA GLY A 115 -0.27 -7.31 20.90
C GLY A 115 0.16 -6.26 21.90
N TYR A 116 0.26 -5.02 21.43
CA TYR A 116 0.56 -3.86 22.24
C TYR A 116 -0.37 -2.70 21.87
N PHE A 117 -0.45 -1.71 22.73
CA PHE A 117 -1.23 -0.51 22.49
C PHE A 117 -0.30 0.67 22.20
N LEU A 118 -0.56 1.34 21.10
CA LEU A 118 0.03 2.64 20.78
C LEU A 118 -0.85 3.73 21.40
N ASN A 119 -0.23 4.62 22.17
CA ASN A 119 -0.89 5.75 22.81
C ASN A 119 -0.93 6.96 21.87
N LEU A 120 -2.04 7.17 21.19
CA LEU A 120 -2.20 8.33 20.31
C LEU A 120 -2.48 9.63 21.06
N HIS A 121 -2.87 9.58 22.35
CA HIS A 121 -3.10 10.79 23.14
C HIS A 121 -1.85 11.68 23.15
N LYS A 122 -0.70 11.08 23.32
CA LYS A 122 0.58 11.81 23.39
C LYS A 122 0.88 12.63 22.11
N ALA A 123 0.49 12.12 20.95
CA ALA A 123 0.74 12.76 19.66
C ALA A 123 -0.39 13.68 19.20
N THR A 124 -1.64 13.38 19.60
CA THR A 124 -2.84 14.03 19.05
C THR A 124 -3.67 14.81 20.06
N GLY A 125 -3.46 14.59 21.37
CA GLY A 125 -4.29 15.12 22.46
C GLY A 125 -5.62 14.38 22.63
N HIS A 126 -5.98 13.45 21.74
CA HIS A 126 -7.22 12.67 21.83
C HIS A 126 -7.04 11.40 22.66
N PRO A 127 -8.00 11.03 23.53
CA PRO A 127 -7.89 9.83 24.36
C PRO A 127 -8.13 8.56 23.55
N VAL A 128 -7.14 8.18 22.74
CA VAL A 128 -7.20 7.03 21.82
C VAL A 128 -6.02 6.10 22.07
N LEU A 129 -6.33 4.81 22.23
CA LEU A 129 -5.37 3.70 22.19
C LEU A 129 -5.61 2.88 20.92
N VAL A 130 -4.53 2.47 20.26
CA VAL A 130 -4.58 1.59 19.10
C VAL A 130 -3.90 0.28 19.44
N TYR A 131 -4.66 -0.80 19.48
CA TYR A 131 -4.12 -2.15 19.62
C TYR A 131 -3.58 -2.65 18.29
N MET A 132 -2.36 -3.18 18.30
CA MET A 132 -1.67 -3.71 17.14
C MET A 132 -1.70 -5.24 17.21
N ALA A 133 -2.34 -5.86 16.22
CA ALA A 133 -2.46 -7.31 16.09
C ALA A 133 -1.78 -7.76 14.80
N ALA A 134 -0.81 -8.67 14.88
CA ALA A 134 0.01 -9.06 13.73
C ALA A 134 -0.06 -10.57 13.44
N GLY A 135 0.35 -10.92 12.21
CA GLY A 135 0.51 -12.29 11.75
C GLY A 135 -0.80 -13.09 11.74
N ARG A 136 -0.71 -14.37 12.07
CA ARG A 136 -1.89 -15.27 12.08
C ARG A 136 -3.02 -14.75 12.96
N PHE A 137 -2.69 -14.15 14.08
CA PHE A 137 -3.69 -13.61 15.00
C PHE A 137 -4.49 -12.46 14.36
N ALA A 138 -3.87 -11.61 13.53
CA ALA A 138 -4.58 -10.58 12.78
C ALA A 138 -5.64 -11.17 11.85
N TYR A 139 -5.32 -12.24 11.12
CA TYR A 139 -6.28 -12.95 10.27
C TYR A 139 -7.42 -13.60 11.07
N ASP A 140 -7.13 -14.10 12.26
CA ASP A 140 -8.17 -14.71 13.10
C ASP A 140 -9.09 -13.66 13.72
N LEU A 141 -8.59 -12.46 14.02
CA LEU A 141 -9.42 -11.33 14.45
C LEU A 141 -10.39 -10.87 13.36
N GLU A 142 -9.97 -10.88 12.09
CA GLU A 142 -10.83 -10.49 10.96
C GLU A 142 -12.04 -11.42 10.75
N LYS A 143 -12.04 -12.61 11.36
CA LYS A 143 -13.19 -13.53 11.34
C LYS A 143 -14.26 -13.17 12.38
N LEU A 144 -13.94 -12.25 13.29
CA LEU A 144 -14.86 -11.75 14.30
C LEU A 144 -15.60 -10.51 13.78
N SER A 145 -16.73 -10.19 14.39
CA SER A 145 -17.31 -8.85 14.22
C SER A 145 -16.42 -7.79 14.86
N ASP A 146 -16.50 -6.55 14.36
CA ASP A 146 -15.75 -5.41 14.90
C ASP A 146 -15.98 -5.22 16.40
N GLU A 147 -17.24 -5.41 16.85
CA GLU A 147 -17.60 -5.39 18.24
C GLU A 147 -16.87 -6.47 19.04
N SER A 148 -16.82 -7.70 18.51
CA SER A 148 -16.13 -8.81 19.17
C SER A 148 -14.62 -8.60 19.22
N ALA A 149 -14.03 -8.04 18.18
CA ALA A 149 -12.61 -7.67 18.13
C ALA A 149 -12.30 -6.56 19.15
N ALA A 150 -13.13 -5.51 19.22
CA ALA A 150 -13.01 -4.43 20.20
C ALA A 150 -13.15 -4.96 21.65
N ASN A 151 -14.12 -5.84 21.90
CA ASN A 151 -14.31 -6.48 23.20
C ASN A 151 -13.12 -7.34 23.62
N PHE A 152 -12.52 -8.09 22.67
CA PHE A 152 -11.28 -8.83 22.93
C PHE A 152 -10.16 -7.88 23.39
N VAL A 153 -9.97 -6.78 22.68
CA VAL A 153 -8.95 -5.78 23.00
C VAL A 153 -9.21 -5.13 24.36
N MET A 154 -10.46 -4.83 24.69
CA MET A 154 -10.83 -4.35 26.02
C MET A 154 -10.50 -5.36 27.13
N LEU A 155 -10.67 -6.65 26.89
CA LEU A 155 -10.26 -7.68 27.85
C LEU A 155 -8.74 -7.69 28.06
N GLN A 156 -7.92 -7.41 27.01
CA GLN A 156 -6.47 -7.27 27.16
C GLN A 156 -6.14 -5.99 27.98
N LEU A 157 -6.81 -4.90 27.68
CA LEU A 157 -6.60 -3.62 28.37
C LEU A 157 -6.97 -3.71 29.86
N LYS A 158 -8.07 -4.38 30.21
CA LYS A 158 -8.50 -4.60 31.59
C LYS A 158 -7.55 -5.47 32.42
N LYS A 159 -6.68 -6.26 31.78
CA LYS A 159 -5.59 -6.97 32.49
C LYS A 159 -4.54 -6.00 33.03
N MET A 160 -4.31 -4.88 32.36
CA MET A 160 -3.39 -3.83 32.81
C MET A 160 -4.08 -2.80 33.72
N PHE A 161 -5.31 -2.47 33.38
CA PHE A 161 -6.12 -1.44 34.04
C PHE A 161 -7.50 -2.05 34.36
N PRO A 162 -7.67 -2.70 35.52
CA PRO A 162 -8.94 -3.38 35.88
C PRO A 162 -10.16 -2.45 35.82
N ASP A 163 -9.97 -1.14 36.15
CA ASP A 163 -11.00 -0.11 36.17
C ASP A 163 -11.12 0.67 34.84
N ALA A 164 -10.56 0.12 33.74
CA ALA A 164 -10.67 0.75 32.41
C ALA A 164 -12.14 0.93 32.03
N CYS A 165 -12.50 2.16 31.67
CA CYS A 165 -13.85 2.48 31.17
C CYS A 165 -14.06 1.89 29.76
N GLU A 166 -15.33 1.70 29.38
CA GLU A 166 -15.65 1.26 28.02
C GLU A 166 -15.33 2.36 26.99
N PRO A 167 -14.92 2.00 25.79
CA PRO A 167 -14.68 2.98 24.73
C PRO A 167 -15.99 3.57 24.25
N VAL A 168 -15.99 4.86 23.94
CA VAL A 168 -17.14 5.56 23.35
C VAL A 168 -17.25 5.34 21.84
N GLN A 169 -16.15 4.90 21.22
CA GLN A 169 -16.06 4.59 19.81
C GLN A 169 -14.90 3.63 19.55
N TYR A 170 -15.05 2.77 18.56
CA TYR A 170 -13.97 1.93 18.06
C TYR A 170 -13.93 1.90 16.52
N LEU A 171 -12.76 1.56 15.99
CA LEU A 171 -12.52 1.32 14.56
C LEU A 171 -11.61 0.11 14.43
N VAL A 172 -11.98 -0.81 13.55
CA VAL A 172 -11.21 -2.04 13.28
C VAL A 172 -10.76 -2.04 11.82
N SER A 173 -9.49 -2.33 11.55
CA SER A 173 -9.00 -2.54 10.19
C SER A 173 -9.06 -4.02 9.80
N HIS A 174 -9.20 -4.28 8.49
CA HIS A 174 -9.34 -5.62 7.91
C HIS A 174 -8.42 -5.78 6.68
N TRP A 175 -7.13 -5.48 6.83
CA TRP A 175 -6.20 -5.45 5.71
C TRP A 175 -6.06 -6.79 4.98
N GLY A 176 -6.19 -7.90 5.70
CA GLY A 176 -6.05 -9.25 5.12
C GLY A 176 -7.23 -9.67 4.26
N THR A 177 -8.44 -9.18 4.55
CA THR A 177 -9.68 -9.52 3.83
C THR A 177 -10.19 -8.41 2.93
N ASP A 178 -9.64 -7.19 3.02
CA ASP A 178 -9.94 -6.11 2.08
C ASP A 178 -9.45 -6.50 0.67
N PRO A 179 -10.34 -6.59 -0.34
CA PRO A 179 -9.98 -6.98 -1.70
C PRO A 179 -9.00 -6.04 -2.38
N ASN A 180 -8.88 -4.79 -1.90
CA ASN A 180 -7.97 -3.79 -2.42
C ASN A 180 -6.55 -3.89 -1.85
N SER A 181 -6.31 -4.70 -0.82
CA SER A 181 -5.01 -4.85 -0.19
C SER A 181 -4.55 -6.31 -0.06
N LEU A 182 -5.42 -7.20 0.46
CA LEU A 182 -5.14 -8.61 0.72
C LEU A 182 -3.86 -8.82 1.54
N GLY A 183 -3.69 -7.97 2.54
CA GLY A 183 -2.55 -7.90 3.45
C GLY A 183 -2.17 -6.45 3.77
N CYS A 184 -1.28 -6.26 4.73
CA CYS A 184 -0.90 -4.92 5.19
C CYS A 184 0.32 -4.34 4.44
N TYR A 185 1.36 -5.13 4.25
CA TYR A 185 2.58 -4.78 3.52
C TYR A 185 3.45 -6.01 3.23
N SER A 186 4.47 -5.82 2.37
CA SER A 186 5.39 -6.88 1.98
C SER A 186 6.47 -7.16 3.03
N TYR A 187 7.07 -8.34 2.98
CA TYR A 187 8.24 -8.74 3.76
C TYR A 187 9.08 -9.79 3.03
N ASP A 188 10.36 -9.92 3.37
CA ASP A 188 11.25 -10.91 2.79
C ASP A 188 10.95 -12.32 3.27
N LEU A 189 10.73 -13.23 2.32
CA LEU A 189 10.62 -14.66 2.63
C LEU A 189 12.02 -15.27 2.84
N VAL A 190 12.17 -16.02 3.91
CA VAL A 190 13.42 -16.72 4.21
C VAL A 190 13.84 -17.63 3.06
N GLY A 191 15.10 -17.54 2.65
CA GLY A 191 15.68 -18.36 1.58
C GLY A 191 15.37 -17.87 0.16
N LYS A 192 14.71 -16.73 -0.02
CA LYS A 192 14.51 -16.09 -1.32
C LYS A 192 15.62 -15.11 -1.63
N SER A 193 15.92 -14.97 -2.93
CA SER A 193 16.97 -14.08 -3.42
C SER A 193 16.53 -12.62 -3.40
N MET A 194 17.44 -11.70 -3.10
CA MET A 194 17.18 -10.25 -3.14
C MET A 194 16.95 -9.70 -4.55
N ASP A 195 17.24 -10.46 -5.60
CA ASP A 195 16.94 -10.10 -6.99
C ASP A 195 15.43 -10.04 -7.31
N VAL A 196 14.60 -10.50 -6.35
CA VAL A 196 13.15 -10.38 -6.41
C VAL A 196 12.70 -8.94 -6.66
N TYR A 197 13.36 -7.96 -6.04
CA TYR A 197 13.02 -6.54 -6.20
C TYR A 197 13.33 -6.02 -7.60
N ASP A 198 14.49 -6.43 -8.18
CA ASP A 198 14.83 -6.07 -9.55
C ASP A 198 13.81 -6.66 -10.56
N LYS A 199 13.39 -7.88 -10.33
CA LYS A 199 12.34 -8.53 -11.13
C LYS A 199 10.98 -7.85 -10.95
N LEU A 200 10.60 -7.50 -9.72
CA LEU A 200 9.31 -6.84 -9.46
C LEU A 200 9.23 -5.46 -10.09
N ARG A 201 10.30 -4.65 -10.03
CA ARG A 201 10.32 -3.30 -10.61
C ARG A 201 10.59 -3.27 -12.12
N ALA A 202 11.10 -4.36 -12.72
CA ALA A 202 11.41 -4.41 -14.14
C ALA A 202 10.15 -4.11 -14.97
N PRO A 203 10.20 -3.16 -15.94
CA PRO A 203 9.07 -2.84 -16.79
C PRO A 203 8.74 -4.00 -17.75
N LEU A 204 7.50 -4.02 -18.22
CA LEU A 204 7.02 -4.93 -19.27
C LEU A 204 6.44 -4.10 -20.42
N GLY A 205 7.28 -3.75 -21.40
CA GLY A 205 6.88 -2.82 -22.44
C GLY A 205 6.48 -1.46 -21.86
N ASN A 206 5.21 -1.10 -22.01
CA ASN A 206 4.63 0.14 -21.49
C ASN A 206 3.95 0.00 -20.13
N LEU A 207 4.19 -1.12 -19.42
CA LEU A 207 3.77 -1.31 -18.04
C LEU A 207 4.97 -1.12 -17.09
N PHE A 208 4.83 -0.22 -16.13
CA PHE A 208 5.82 0.10 -15.10
C PHE A 208 5.29 -0.32 -13.74
N PHE A 209 6.18 -0.65 -12.80
CA PHE A 209 5.78 -1.16 -11.49
C PHE A 209 6.37 -0.28 -10.39
N GLY A 210 5.52 0.16 -9.48
CA GLY A 210 5.83 0.98 -8.33
C GLY A 210 5.19 0.44 -7.05
N GLY A 211 5.27 1.19 -5.97
CA GLY A 211 4.74 0.80 -4.67
C GLY A 211 5.81 0.26 -3.72
N GLU A 212 5.46 0.05 -2.45
CA GLU A 212 6.40 -0.36 -1.41
C GLU A 212 7.07 -1.72 -1.69
N ALA A 213 6.33 -2.64 -2.31
CA ALA A 213 6.78 -4.00 -2.59
C ALA A 213 7.92 -4.09 -3.62
N VAL A 214 8.20 -3.02 -4.38
CA VAL A 214 9.33 -2.98 -5.33
C VAL A 214 10.53 -2.20 -4.77
N SER A 215 10.45 -1.71 -3.53
CA SER A 215 11.52 -0.97 -2.84
C SER A 215 12.42 -1.93 -2.08
N LEU A 216 13.66 -2.11 -2.53
CA LEU A 216 14.65 -2.98 -1.88
C LEU A 216 15.00 -2.49 -0.46
N ASP A 217 15.26 -1.18 -0.32
CA ASP A 217 15.82 -0.63 0.92
C ASP A 217 14.75 -0.26 1.96
N ASN A 218 13.50 -0.04 1.50
CA ASN A 218 12.44 0.54 2.32
C ASN A 218 11.09 -0.15 2.10
N GLN A 219 11.09 -1.46 1.89
CA GLN A 219 9.85 -2.22 1.75
C GLN A 219 8.92 -2.05 2.98
N GLY A 220 7.63 -2.21 2.80
CA GLY A 220 6.65 -2.09 3.86
C GLY A 220 6.47 -0.67 4.41
N SER A 221 7.04 0.34 3.75
CA SER A 221 7.02 1.72 4.26
C SER A 221 6.45 2.73 3.27
N VAL A 222 5.93 3.84 3.79
CA VAL A 222 5.39 4.95 2.97
C VAL A 222 6.47 5.61 2.13
N HIS A 223 7.67 5.83 2.70
CA HIS A 223 8.77 6.44 1.95
C HIS A 223 9.33 5.47 0.88
N GLY A 224 9.27 4.15 1.11
CA GLY A 224 9.57 3.15 0.09
C GLY A 224 8.57 3.19 -1.07
N ALA A 225 7.27 3.30 -0.77
CA ALA A 225 6.24 3.48 -1.79
C ALA A 225 6.45 4.76 -2.61
N TYR A 226 6.77 5.88 -1.94
CA TYR A 226 7.04 7.16 -2.60
C TYR A 226 8.25 7.09 -3.53
N SER A 227 9.40 6.62 -3.04
CA SER A 227 10.63 6.52 -3.84
C SER A 227 10.49 5.56 -5.03
N ALA A 228 9.81 4.41 -4.82
CA ALA A 228 9.51 3.48 -5.90
C ALA A 228 8.53 4.07 -6.94
N GLY A 229 7.57 4.87 -6.50
CA GLY A 229 6.66 5.60 -7.39
C GLY A 229 7.40 6.62 -8.26
N VAL A 230 8.30 7.41 -7.69
CA VAL A 230 9.15 8.36 -8.43
C VAL A 230 9.99 7.62 -9.47
N MET A 231 10.67 6.54 -9.07
CA MET A 231 11.50 5.74 -9.99
C MET A 231 10.67 5.15 -11.14
N ALA A 232 9.46 4.65 -10.86
CA ALA A 232 8.58 4.12 -11.90
C ALA A 232 8.13 5.22 -12.87
N ALA A 233 7.83 6.42 -12.36
CA ALA A 233 7.46 7.58 -13.17
C ALA A 233 8.60 8.04 -14.08
N GLU A 234 9.84 8.12 -13.56
CA GLU A 234 11.02 8.48 -14.34
C GLU A 234 11.29 7.46 -15.47
N ASN A 235 11.20 6.16 -15.19
CA ASN A 235 11.34 5.11 -16.19
C ASN A 235 10.24 5.20 -17.26
N CYS A 236 9.01 5.44 -16.86
CA CYS A 236 7.88 5.64 -17.76
C CYS A 236 8.09 6.86 -18.66
N GLN A 237 8.48 7.99 -18.08
CA GLN A 237 8.77 9.22 -18.82
C GLN A 237 9.88 9.02 -19.85
N LYS A 238 10.98 8.36 -19.48
CA LYS A 238 12.07 8.03 -20.38
C LYS A 238 11.59 7.17 -21.55
N TYR A 239 10.79 6.14 -21.27
CA TYR A 239 10.20 5.29 -22.31
C TYR A 239 9.37 6.11 -23.31
N LEU A 240 8.47 6.97 -22.82
CA LEU A 240 7.61 7.78 -23.67
C LEU A 240 8.42 8.75 -24.56
N TRP A 241 9.48 9.34 -24.05
CA TRP A 241 10.35 10.20 -24.83
C TRP A 241 11.14 9.43 -25.92
N GLU A 242 11.61 8.24 -25.60
CA GLU A 242 12.27 7.36 -26.58
C GLU A 242 11.30 6.99 -27.73
N GLN A 243 10.03 6.72 -27.40
CA GLN A 243 8.99 6.43 -28.40
C GLN A 243 8.67 7.65 -29.28
N GLN A 244 8.73 8.85 -28.74
CA GLN A 244 8.47 10.09 -29.48
C GLN A 244 9.67 10.58 -30.32
N GLY A 245 10.82 9.91 -30.27
CA GLY A 245 12.03 10.30 -31.02
C GLY A 245 12.68 11.63 -30.56
N ASN A 246 12.32 12.10 -29.37
CA ASN A 246 12.75 13.41 -28.85
C ASN A 246 13.90 13.33 -27.83
N LEU A 247 14.93 12.52 -28.10
CA LEU A 247 16.13 12.43 -27.24
C LEU A 247 16.83 13.79 -27.02
N GLU A 248 16.75 14.74 -27.98
CA GLU A 248 17.37 16.07 -27.85
C GLU A 248 16.64 17.01 -26.88
N SER A 249 15.35 16.83 -26.63
CA SER A 249 14.60 17.66 -25.66
C SER A 249 14.84 17.23 -24.22
N PHE A 250 15.29 16.02 -23.99
CA PHE A 250 15.56 15.48 -22.64
C PHE A 250 16.64 16.29 -21.89
N SER A 251 17.75 16.62 -22.57
CA SER A 251 18.83 17.40 -21.97
C SER A 251 18.41 18.83 -21.62
N ARG A 252 17.47 19.42 -22.38
CA ARG A 252 16.96 20.77 -22.12
C ARG A 252 15.91 20.83 -21.00
N VAL A 253 15.14 19.79 -20.82
CA VAL A 253 14.12 19.71 -19.74
C VAL A 253 14.78 19.35 -18.40
N SER A 254 15.74 18.44 -18.39
CA SER A 254 16.53 18.10 -17.20
C SER A 254 17.30 19.32 -16.66
N ALA A 255 17.92 20.12 -17.55
CA ALA A 255 18.58 21.36 -17.17
C ALA A 255 17.61 22.45 -16.64
N ARG A 256 16.32 22.40 -16.99
CA ARG A 256 15.29 23.30 -16.42
C ARG A 256 14.79 22.82 -15.06
N HIS A 257 14.83 21.51 -14.75
CA HIS A 257 14.47 20.98 -13.43
C HIS A 257 15.51 21.31 -12.36
N GLU A 258 16.78 21.44 -12.72
CA GLU A 258 17.82 21.92 -11.79
C GLU A 258 17.65 23.41 -11.42
N THR A 259 16.94 24.18 -12.23
CA THR A 259 16.70 25.62 -11.99
C THR A 259 15.32 25.97 -11.47
N LEU A 260 14.36 25.03 -11.49
CA LEU A 260 13.05 25.16 -10.84
C LEU A 260 13.10 24.50 -9.47
N GLY A 261 13.69 25.21 -8.49
CA GLY A 261 13.62 24.86 -7.09
C GLY A 261 12.17 24.61 -6.67
N THR A 262 11.93 23.42 -6.15
CA THR A 262 10.94 23.08 -5.13
C THR A 262 9.74 24.01 -4.99
N ASN A 263 8.76 23.93 -5.87
CA ASN A 263 7.43 24.45 -5.65
C ASN A 263 6.40 23.59 -6.38
N PHE A 264 6.27 22.32 -6.01
CA PHE A 264 5.02 21.60 -6.20
C PHE A 264 4.19 21.75 -4.93
N PRO A 265 3.00 22.34 -5.00
CA PRO A 265 2.08 22.28 -3.87
C PRO A 265 1.64 20.82 -3.72
N LEU A 266 2.12 20.15 -2.67
CA LEU A 266 1.54 18.91 -2.18
C LEU A 266 0.08 19.21 -1.81
N GLN A 267 -0.85 18.91 -2.70
CA GLN A 267 -2.25 18.80 -2.31
C GLN A 267 -2.41 17.52 -1.49
N ILE A 268 -2.19 17.65 -0.19
CA ILE A 268 -2.60 16.66 0.78
C ILE A 268 -4.12 16.85 0.92
N SER A 269 -4.91 15.98 0.28
CA SER A 269 -6.32 15.90 0.59
C SER A 269 -6.47 15.48 2.04
N ARG A 270 -7.01 16.36 2.86
CA ARG A 270 -7.42 16.05 4.23
C ARG A 270 -8.64 15.15 4.15
N ILE A 271 -8.54 13.96 4.73
CA ILE A 271 -9.67 13.18 5.22
C ILE A 271 -9.93 13.61 6.66
#